data_9d5abd6dab73662a400ddd2610fa8849
#
_entry.id   9d5abd6dab73662a400ddd2610fa8849
#
_cell.length_a   1.000
_cell.length_b   1.000
_cell.length_c   1.000
_cell.angle_alpha   90.00
_cell.angle_beta   90.00
_cell.angle_gamma   90.00
#
_symmetry.space_group_name_H-M   'P 1'
#
loop_
_entity.id
_entity.type
_entity.pdbx_description
1 polymer ?
#
loop_
_entity_poly.entity_id
_entity_poly.type
_entity_poly.pdbx_seq_one_letter_code
_entity_poly.pdbx_strand_id
1 'polypeptide(L)'
;MPEAALSATASSTTMRAETVTLRLALSAEQSVIGGVLSEPATFAAVKEILTPEQFEDPSCRMIYQAILDEHEAGEVSLLTVAERLERNGTLPVVGGFPKLVQMAQDVIPGNAVQSARVVRRQAQRAAL
;
A
#
# COMPACT_ATOMS: atom_id res chain seq x y z
N MET A 1 35.81 -3.48 -12.42
CA MET A 1 34.45 -3.68 -11.89
C MET A 1 34.06 -2.62 -10.86
N PRO A 2 34.75 -2.52 -9.75
CA PRO A 2 34.38 -1.53 -8.74
C PRO A 2 34.35 -0.10 -9.27
N GLU A 3 35.25 0.25 -10.10
CA GLU A 3 35.35 1.60 -10.67
C GLU A 3 34.15 1.92 -11.53
N ALA A 4 33.72 0.99 -12.35
CA ALA A 4 32.52 1.18 -13.18
C ALA A 4 31.27 1.36 -12.31
N ALA A 5 31.16 0.55 -11.27
CA ALA A 5 30.05 0.64 -10.33
C ALA A 5 30.04 1.99 -9.61
N LEU A 6 31.21 2.46 -9.18
CA LEU A 6 31.33 3.74 -8.50
C LEU A 6 30.97 4.89 -9.43
N SER A 7 31.39 4.86 -10.67
CA SER A 7 31.04 5.88 -11.66
C SER A 7 29.54 5.94 -11.88
N ALA A 8 28.92 4.76 -12.06
CA ALA A 8 27.48 4.68 -12.24
C ALA A 8 26.76 5.23 -11.01
N THR A 9 27.24 4.90 -9.82
CA THR A 9 26.66 5.40 -8.57
C THR A 9 26.71 6.91 -8.51
N ALA A 10 27.85 7.49 -8.81
CA ALA A 10 28.01 8.95 -8.75
C ALA A 10 27.09 9.67 -9.73
N SER A 11 27.00 9.16 -10.97
CA SER A 11 26.18 9.82 -11.99
C SER A 11 24.68 9.65 -11.77
N SER A 12 24.27 8.67 -10.95
CA SER A 12 22.85 8.37 -10.72
C SER A 12 22.38 8.76 -9.33
N THR A 13 23.12 9.60 -8.62
CA THR A 13 22.76 9.99 -7.25
C THR A 13 21.37 10.57 -7.16
N THR A 14 21.00 11.50 -8.05
CA THR A 14 19.69 12.12 -8.07
C THR A 14 18.60 11.08 -8.35
N MET A 15 18.81 10.23 -9.34
CA MET A 15 17.86 9.17 -9.67
C MET A 15 17.68 8.19 -8.52
N ARG A 16 18.77 7.93 -7.80
CA ARG A 16 18.73 7.05 -6.65
C ARG A 16 17.87 7.63 -5.52
N ALA A 17 17.98 8.94 -5.28
CA ALA A 17 17.18 9.62 -4.28
C ALA A 17 15.69 9.58 -4.63
N GLU A 18 15.35 9.80 -5.90
CA GLU A 18 13.98 9.72 -6.37
C GLU A 18 13.43 8.30 -6.24
N THR A 19 14.25 7.30 -6.57
CA THR A 19 13.87 5.90 -6.44
C THR A 19 13.59 5.54 -4.98
N VAL A 20 14.44 6.00 -4.06
CA VAL A 20 14.24 5.76 -2.63
C VAL A 20 12.94 6.40 -2.15
N THR A 21 12.67 7.63 -2.56
CA THR A 21 11.44 8.33 -2.19
C THR A 21 10.21 7.56 -2.68
N LEU A 22 10.25 7.07 -3.93
CA LEU A 22 9.15 6.29 -4.48
C LEU A 22 8.97 4.98 -3.71
N ARG A 23 10.06 4.30 -3.39
CA ARG A 23 9.99 3.06 -2.62
C ARG A 23 9.39 3.28 -1.25
N LEU A 24 9.73 4.38 -0.58
CA LEU A 24 9.15 4.71 0.72
C LEU A 24 7.65 4.98 0.59
N ALA A 25 7.24 5.66 -0.48
CA ALA A 25 5.84 5.91 -0.73
C ALA A 25 5.06 4.61 -0.93
N LEU A 26 5.57 3.72 -1.80
CA LEU A 26 4.92 2.44 -2.06
C LEU A 26 4.93 1.55 -0.83
N SER A 27 6.02 1.60 -0.05
CA SER A 27 6.12 0.84 1.19
C SER A 27 5.08 1.30 2.20
N ALA A 28 4.84 2.62 2.29
CA ALA A 28 3.81 3.16 3.18
C ALA A 28 2.42 2.70 2.75
N GLU A 29 2.14 2.71 1.43
CA GLU A 29 0.86 2.24 0.92
C GLU A 29 0.64 0.76 1.24
N GLN A 30 1.66 -0.06 1.02
CA GLN A 30 1.57 -1.48 1.34
C GLN A 30 1.43 -1.72 2.83
N SER A 31 2.07 -0.89 3.66
CA SER A 31 1.94 -0.98 5.10
C SER A 31 0.52 -0.67 5.58
N VAL A 32 -0.15 0.28 4.94
CA VAL A 32 -1.57 0.56 5.25
C VAL A 32 -2.41 -0.67 4.94
N ILE A 33 -2.27 -1.20 3.75
CA ILE A 33 -3.05 -2.36 3.31
C ILE A 33 -2.78 -3.55 4.22
N GLY A 34 -1.50 -3.89 4.42
CA GLY A 34 -1.12 -5.03 5.25
C GLY A 34 -1.56 -4.86 6.69
N GLY A 35 -1.43 -3.65 7.22
CA GLY A 35 -1.87 -3.36 8.59
C GLY A 35 -3.35 -3.56 8.79
N VAL A 36 -4.16 -3.12 7.83
CA VAL A 36 -5.61 -3.32 7.89
C VAL A 36 -5.96 -4.80 7.73
N LEU A 37 -5.29 -5.50 6.82
CA LEU A 37 -5.58 -6.93 6.61
C LEU A 37 -5.20 -7.76 7.82
N SER A 38 -4.12 -7.41 8.52
CA SER A 38 -3.68 -8.15 9.71
C SER A 38 -4.47 -7.75 10.97
N GLU A 39 -4.91 -6.50 11.03
CA GLU A 39 -5.69 -5.98 12.15
C GLU A 39 -6.88 -5.17 11.62
N PRO A 40 -7.96 -5.84 11.18
CA PRO A 40 -9.09 -5.15 10.53
C PRO A 40 -9.74 -4.07 11.38
N ALA A 41 -9.64 -4.17 12.70
CA ALA A 41 -10.20 -3.15 13.59
C ALA A 41 -9.57 -1.77 13.39
N THR A 42 -8.36 -1.70 12.84
CA THR A 42 -7.69 -0.42 12.60
C THR A 42 -8.30 0.35 11.43
N PHE A 43 -9.10 -0.31 10.60
CA PHE A 43 -9.62 0.34 9.41
C PHE A 43 -10.53 1.53 9.72
N ALA A 44 -11.25 1.48 10.82
CA ALA A 44 -12.12 2.61 11.21
C ALA A 44 -11.32 3.91 11.33
N ALA A 45 -10.12 3.85 11.88
CA ALA A 45 -9.25 5.01 11.99
C ALA A 45 -8.59 5.36 10.65
N VAL A 46 -8.15 4.37 9.89
CA VAL A 46 -7.52 4.58 8.58
C VAL A 46 -8.49 5.21 7.60
N LYS A 47 -9.74 4.77 7.61
CA LYS A 47 -10.79 5.28 6.75
C LYS A 47 -10.98 6.80 6.91
N GLU A 48 -10.80 7.31 8.12
CA GLU A 48 -10.94 8.75 8.38
C GLU A 48 -9.76 9.55 7.79
N ILE A 49 -8.65 8.87 7.50
CA ILE A 49 -7.44 9.53 7.01
C ILE A 49 -7.32 9.45 5.49
N LEU A 50 -7.66 8.31 4.89
CA LEU A 50 -7.40 8.02 3.48
C LEU A 50 -8.65 7.69 2.69
N THR A 51 -8.65 8.16 1.43
CA THR A 51 -9.59 7.70 0.40
C THR A 51 -8.82 6.89 -0.63
N PRO A 52 -9.49 6.04 -1.43
CA PRO A 52 -8.80 5.23 -2.43
C PRO A 52 -7.97 6.04 -3.42
N GLU A 53 -8.44 7.23 -3.77
CA GLU A 53 -7.78 8.08 -4.77
C GLU A 53 -6.42 8.58 -4.31
N GLN A 54 -6.12 8.51 -3.03
CA GLN A 54 -4.84 8.97 -2.49
C GLN A 54 -3.72 7.94 -2.65
N PHE A 55 -4.05 6.73 -3.09
CA PHE A 55 -3.04 5.71 -3.37
C PHE A 55 -2.50 5.90 -4.78
N GLU A 56 -1.19 5.94 -4.93
CA GLU A 56 -0.57 6.02 -6.25
C GLU A 56 -0.51 4.67 -6.95
N ASP A 57 -0.24 3.60 -6.18
CA ASP A 57 -0.17 2.26 -6.75
C ASP A 57 -1.58 1.78 -7.08
N PRO A 58 -1.86 1.48 -8.36
CA PRO A 58 -3.19 0.99 -8.75
C PRO A 58 -3.61 -0.28 -8.01
N SER A 59 -2.68 -1.17 -7.73
CA SER A 59 -2.98 -2.39 -6.98
C SER A 59 -3.43 -2.08 -5.56
N CYS A 60 -2.72 -1.19 -4.89
CA CYS A 60 -3.10 -0.78 -3.54
C CYS A 60 -4.44 -0.07 -3.53
N ARG A 61 -4.70 0.75 -4.56
CA ARG A 61 -5.99 1.42 -4.68
C ARG A 61 -7.13 0.43 -4.81
N MET A 62 -6.95 -0.59 -5.65
CA MET A 62 -7.96 -1.65 -5.83
C MET A 62 -8.22 -2.41 -4.54
N ILE A 63 -7.16 -2.76 -3.82
CA ILE A 63 -7.30 -3.49 -2.56
C ILE A 63 -7.99 -2.60 -1.53
N TYR A 64 -7.60 -1.34 -1.43
CA TYR A 64 -8.19 -0.42 -0.47
C TYR A 64 -9.69 -0.23 -0.75
N GLN A 65 -10.07 -0.12 -2.02
CA GLN A 65 -11.48 -0.02 -2.39
C GLN A 65 -12.24 -1.27 -1.98
N ALA A 66 -11.64 -2.46 -2.17
CA ALA A 66 -12.27 -3.71 -1.74
C ALA A 66 -12.42 -3.75 -0.22
N ILE A 67 -11.43 -3.26 0.52
CA ILE A 67 -11.52 -3.17 1.98
C ILE A 67 -12.68 -2.26 2.38
N LEU A 68 -12.79 -1.10 1.74
CA LEU A 68 -13.84 -0.15 2.02
C LEU A 68 -15.22 -0.76 1.76
N ASP A 69 -15.36 -1.46 0.65
CA ASP A 69 -16.63 -2.11 0.29
C ASP A 69 -17.00 -3.19 1.31
N GLU A 70 -16.04 -3.99 1.75
CA GLU A 70 -16.29 -5.02 2.76
C GLU A 70 -16.58 -4.42 4.13
N HIS A 71 -15.96 -3.30 4.45
CA HIS A 71 -16.26 -2.58 5.69
C HIS A 71 -17.72 -2.13 5.71
N GLU A 72 -18.20 -1.61 4.59
CA GLU A 72 -19.60 -1.20 4.47
C GLU A 72 -20.55 -2.40 4.49
N ALA A 73 -20.09 -3.56 4.01
CA ALA A 73 -20.86 -4.80 4.06
C ALA A 73 -20.87 -5.42 5.46
N GLY A 74 -20.02 -4.96 6.36
CA GLY A 74 -20.04 -5.36 7.77
C GLY A 74 -18.84 -6.11 8.28
N GLU A 75 -17.98 -6.66 7.41
CA GLU A 75 -16.85 -7.45 7.85
C GLU A 75 -15.65 -7.30 6.93
N VAL A 76 -14.52 -6.87 7.51
CA VAL A 76 -13.26 -6.83 6.81
C VAL A 76 -12.38 -7.96 7.30
N SER A 77 -11.91 -8.80 6.38
CA SER A 77 -10.91 -9.82 6.67
C SER A 77 -10.10 -10.08 5.42
N LEU A 78 -8.94 -10.70 5.58
CA LEU A 78 -8.12 -11.07 4.44
C LEU A 78 -8.92 -11.91 3.44
N LEU A 79 -9.71 -12.84 3.94
CA LEU A 79 -10.48 -13.74 3.09
C LEU A 79 -11.61 -13.01 2.35
N THR A 80 -12.39 -12.18 3.05
CA THR A 80 -13.51 -11.48 2.41
C THR A 80 -13.03 -10.47 1.38
N VAL A 81 -11.91 -9.81 1.64
CA VAL A 81 -11.30 -8.88 0.68
C VAL A 81 -10.83 -9.66 -0.55
N ALA A 82 -10.18 -10.80 -0.36
CA ALA A 82 -9.73 -11.63 -1.48
C ALA A 82 -10.91 -12.12 -2.32
N GLU A 83 -11.99 -12.54 -1.68
CA GLU A 83 -13.19 -12.97 -2.40
C GLU A 83 -13.79 -11.85 -3.24
N ARG A 84 -13.82 -10.64 -2.69
CA ARG A 84 -14.34 -9.50 -3.44
C ARG A 84 -13.47 -9.18 -4.66
N LEU A 85 -12.16 -9.18 -4.48
CA LEU A 85 -11.24 -8.96 -5.60
C LEU A 85 -11.41 -10.04 -6.66
N GLU A 86 -11.61 -11.28 -6.27
CA GLU A 86 -11.84 -12.37 -7.20
C GLU A 86 -13.12 -12.16 -7.98
N ARG A 87 -14.22 -11.81 -7.31
CA ARG A 87 -15.50 -11.54 -7.98
C ARG A 87 -15.39 -10.37 -8.96
N ASN A 88 -14.58 -9.38 -8.63
CA ASN A 88 -14.36 -8.22 -9.49
C ASN A 88 -13.40 -8.52 -10.64
N GLY A 89 -12.78 -9.71 -10.67
CA GLY A 89 -11.80 -10.05 -11.68
C GLY A 89 -10.45 -9.36 -11.50
N THR A 90 -10.20 -8.76 -10.35
CA THR A 90 -9.00 -7.97 -10.10
C THR A 90 -7.97 -8.67 -9.22
N LEU A 91 -8.29 -9.84 -8.66
CA LEU A 91 -7.36 -10.53 -7.78
C LEU A 91 -6.01 -10.82 -8.46
N PRO A 92 -5.97 -11.34 -9.71
CA PRO A 92 -4.68 -11.54 -10.37
C PRO A 92 -3.93 -10.23 -10.61
N VAL A 93 -4.66 -9.15 -10.84
CA VAL A 93 -4.05 -7.84 -11.11
C VAL A 93 -3.26 -7.34 -9.90
N VAL A 94 -3.78 -7.58 -8.70
CA VAL A 94 -3.11 -7.12 -7.48
C VAL A 94 -2.03 -8.10 -6.99
N GLY A 95 -1.82 -9.20 -7.69
CA GLY A 95 -0.79 -10.17 -7.35
C GLY A 95 -1.29 -11.48 -6.76
N GLY A 96 -2.60 -11.68 -6.70
CA GLY A 96 -3.20 -12.90 -6.19
C GLY A 96 -3.26 -12.96 -4.67
N PHE A 97 -3.87 -14.03 -4.18
CA PHE A 97 -4.01 -14.23 -2.74
C PHE A 97 -2.66 -14.27 -2.00
N PRO A 98 -1.62 -14.93 -2.53
CA PRO A 98 -0.31 -14.93 -1.87
C PRO A 98 0.26 -13.53 -1.63
N LYS A 99 0.00 -12.59 -2.54
CA LYS A 99 0.47 -11.21 -2.37
C LYS A 99 -0.24 -10.54 -1.19
N LEU A 100 -1.54 -10.77 -1.04
CA LEU A 100 -2.30 -10.23 0.08
C LEU A 100 -1.78 -10.79 1.40
N VAL A 101 -1.51 -12.09 1.44
CA VAL A 101 -0.95 -12.74 2.62
C VAL A 101 0.41 -12.14 2.97
N GLN A 102 1.26 -11.97 1.96
CA GLN A 102 2.58 -11.38 2.17
C GLN A 102 2.48 -9.97 2.75
N MET A 103 1.59 -9.15 2.20
CA MET A 103 1.40 -7.79 2.70
C MET A 103 0.95 -7.79 4.16
N ALA A 104 0.05 -8.70 4.52
CA ALA A 104 -0.43 -8.79 5.89
C ALA A 104 0.66 -9.26 6.87
N GLN A 105 1.59 -10.09 6.39
CA GLN A 105 2.67 -10.62 7.22
C GLN A 105 3.85 -9.67 7.37
N ASP A 106 4.08 -8.82 6.38
CA ASP A 106 5.26 -7.97 6.33
C ASP A 106 5.09 -6.63 7.06
N VAL A 107 4.01 -6.45 7.79
CA VAL A 107 3.75 -5.19 8.48
C VAL A 107 4.26 -5.21 9.91
N ILE A 108 4.53 -4.01 10.42
CA ILE A 108 4.82 -3.80 11.84
C ILE A 108 3.47 -3.58 12.53
N PRO A 109 3.11 -4.41 13.51
CA PRO A 109 1.82 -4.28 14.19
C PRO A 109 1.62 -2.87 14.76
N GLY A 110 0.39 -2.35 14.60
CA GLY A 110 0.03 -1.05 15.16
C GLY A 110 0.47 0.15 14.34
N ASN A 111 1.05 -0.07 13.16
CA ASN A 111 1.64 1.03 12.37
C ASN A 111 0.74 1.53 11.23
N ALA A 112 -0.45 0.98 11.08
CA ALA A 112 -1.31 1.30 9.94
C ALA A 112 -1.72 2.77 9.92
N VAL A 113 -2.08 3.34 11.06
CA VAL A 113 -2.53 4.72 11.14
C VAL A 113 -1.40 5.69 10.77
N GLN A 114 -0.20 5.44 11.27
CA GLN A 114 0.95 6.27 10.94
C GLN A 114 1.30 6.17 9.47
N SER A 115 1.25 4.97 8.91
CA SER A 115 1.48 4.77 7.47
C SER A 115 0.42 5.50 6.65
N ALA A 116 -0.83 5.49 7.10
CA ALA A 116 -1.90 6.20 6.42
C ALA A 116 -1.63 7.71 6.38
N ARG A 117 -1.11 8.27 7.46
CA ARG A 117 -0.75 9.69 7.48
C ARG A 117 0.37 10.01 6.49
N VAL A 118 1.34 9.10 6.36
CA VAL A 118 2.40 9.26 5.37
C VAL A 118 1.84 9.26 3.96
N VAL A 119 0.97 8.31 3.66
CA VAL A 119 0.33 8.24 2.33
C VAL A 119 -0.43 9.52 2.03
N ARG A 120 -1.20 10.02 3.00
CA ARG A 120 -1.96 11.25 2.82
C ARG A 120 -1.06 12.44 2.55
N ARG A 121 0.04 12.58 3.30
CA ARG A 121 0.99 13.68 3.08
C ARG A 121 1.59 13.63 1.69
N GLN A 122 1.92 12.43 1.22
CA GLN A 122 2.51 12.28 -0.11
C GLN A 122 1.51 12.58 -1.21
N ALA A 123 0.26 12.18 -1.02
CA ALA A 123 -0.80 12.51 -1.97
C ALA A 123 -1.03 14.02 -2.03
N GLN A 124 -0.97 14.70 -0.89
CA GLN A 124 -1.11 16.14 -0.83
C GLN A 124 0.02 16.86 -1.55
N ARG A 125 1.26 16.35 -1.42
CA ARG A 125 2.40 16.90 -2.15
C ARG A 125 2.25 16.71 -3.65
N ALA A 126 1.77 15.54 -4.06
CA ALA A 126 1.59 15.26 -5.48
C ALA A 126 0.50 16.13 -6.10
N ALA A 127 -0.48 16.57 -5.30
CA ALA A 127 -1.56 17.42 -5.77
C ALA A 127 -1.12 18.88 -5.96
N LEU A 128 -0.01 19.26 -5.38
CA LEU A 128 0.53 20.62 -5.54
C LEU A 128 1.31 20.75 -6.84
#